data_e6951fd7f83ae85f21d010891bb5c464
#
_entry.id   e6951fd7f83ae85f21d010891bb5c464
#
_cell.length_a   1.000
_cell.length_b   1.000
_cell.length_c   1.000
_cell.angle_alpha   90.00
_cell.angle_beta   90.00
_cell.angle_gamma   90.00
#
_symmetry.space_group_name_H-M   'P 1'
#
loop_
_entity.id
_entity.type
_entity.pdbx_description
1 polymer ?
#
loop_
_entity_poly.entity_id
_entity_poly.type
_entity_poly.pdbx_seq_one_letter_code
_entity_poly.pdbx_strand_id
1 'polypeptide(L)'
;AGNLYMDQPNLSKAIKTLEESLGAPIFKRTPKGVVPTARGRIFLEYARNVLAQLEEMEALYKPAKAGGVEFALSMPRASYISYAFSLFVKRIGRKEGMNLWLRETNSAEPLRDVDRGEYKLGIIRYKPSAEAYYAKQAAECGLKTELLLEYDERLLMSQAHPLALAGHIEPGDLLPYIEITHGDGSASGHREFKAADSPPANRIYIFERGTQMGLLHENSDTYMWVSPMPPSVLRQHGLTEKPCADGNHRYRDVLVYRNGYKM
;
A
#
# COMPACT_ATOMS: atom_id res chain seq x y z
N ALA A 1 -13.47 -1.66 -26.18
CA ALA A 1 -13.69 -2.51 -27.35
C ALA A 1 -12.35 -3.05 -27.88
N GLY A 2 -11.35 -2.19 -28.09
CA GLY A 2 -10.05 -2.60 -28.65
C GLY A 2 -9.33 -3.69 -27.85
N ASN A 3 -9.38 -3.63 -26.51
CA ASN A 3 -8.69 -4.61 -25.63
C ASN A 3 -9.43 -5.95 -25.47
N LEU A 4 -10.68 -6.06 -25.95
CA LEU A 4 -11.53 -7.26 -25.79
C LEU A 4 -11.76 -7.99 -27.12
N TYR A 5 -11.14 -7.56 -28.21
CA TYR A 5 -11.39 -8.08 -29.57
C TYR A 5 -12.89 -8.15 -29.92
N MET A 6 -13.69 -7.23 -29.36
CA MET A 6 -15.13 -7.12 -29.59
C MET A 6 -15.46 -5.82 -30.30
N ASP A 7 -16.41 -5.88 -31.22
CA ASP A 7 -16.92 -4.69 -31.89
C ASP A 7 -17.72 -3.83 -30.89
N GLN A 8 -17.59 -2.50 -31.01
CA GLN A 8 -18.25 -1.55 -30.13
C GLN A 8 -19.78 -1.73 -30.04
N PRO A 9 -20.52 -2.05 -31.14
CA PRO A 9 -21.95 -2.32 -31.05
C PRO A 9 -22.29 -3.52 -30.17
N ASN A 10 -21.52 -4.60 -30.26
CA ASN A 10 -21.73 -5.83 -29.47
C ASN A 10 -21.49 -5.59 -27.98
N LEU A 11 -20.43 -4.84 -27.64
CA LEU A 11 -20.17 -4.44 -26.26
C LEU A 11 -21.29 -3.56 -25.70
N SER A 12 -21.76 -2.57 -26.47
CA SER A 12 -22.85 -1.69 -26.06
C SER A 12 -24.17 -2.47 -25.85
N LYS A 13 -24.45 -3.44 -26.70
CA LYS A 13 -25.64 -4.31 -26.58
C LYS A 13 -25.55 -5.18 -25.33
N ALA A 14 -24.39 -5.80 -25.08
CA ALA A 14 -24.18 -6.62 -23.89
C ALA A 14 -24.36 -5.82 -22.59
N ILE A 15 -23.78 -4.61 -22.52
CA ILE A 15 -23.97 -3.70 -21.38
C ILE A 15 -25.45 -3.36 -21.19
N LYS A 16 -26.15 -3.01 -22.27
CA LYS A 16 -27.57 -2.67 -22.20
C LYS A 16 -28.43 -3.86 -21.68
N THR A 17 -28.20 -5.05 -22.20
CA THR A 17 -28.88 -6.27 -21.73
C THR A 17 -28.63 -6.52 -20.24
N LEU A 18 -27.40 -6.32 -19.81
CA LEU A 18 -27.02 -6.45 -18.38
C LEU A 18 -27.74 -5.40 -17.51
N GLU A 19 -27.76 -4.14 -17.93
CA GLU A 19 -28.47 -3.05 -17.23
C GLU A 19 -29.97 -3.30 -17.15
N GLU A 20 -30.58 -3.85 -18.21
CA GLU A 20 -31.99 -4.26 -18.24
C GLU A 20 -32.25 -5.40 -17.25
N SER A 21 -31.38 -6.40 -17.16
CA SER A 21 -31.50 -7.51 -16.22
C SER A 21 -31.35 -7.08 -14.76
N LEU A 22 -30.54 -6.06 -14.49
CA LEU A 22 -30.31 -5.51 -13.15
C LEU A 22 -31.35 -4.45 -12.74
N GLY A 23 -32.16 -3.98 -13.69
CA GLY A 23 -33.13 -2.91 -13.46
C GLY A 23 -32.49 -1.55 -13.10
N ALA A 24 -31.19 -1.36 -13.41
CA ALA A 24 -30.48 -0.14 -13.09
C ALA A 24 -29.31 0.11 -14.05
N PRO A 25 -29.04 1.39 -14.45
CA PRO A 25 -27.89 1.73 -15.27
C PRO A 25 -26.58 1.57 -14.51
N ILE A 26 -25.62 0.86 -15.10
CA ILE A 26 -24.25 0.70 -14.59
C ILE A 26 -23.38 1.88 -15.03
N PHE A 27 -23.60 2.37 -16.26
CA PHE A 27 -22.82 3.46 -16.85
C PHE A 27 -23.71 4.64 -17.23
N LYS A 28 -23.12 5.85 -17.22
CA LYS A 28 -23.71 7.06 -17.78
C LYS A 28 -22.75 7.74 -18.73
N ARG A 29 -23.30 8.34 -19.78
CA ARG A 29 -22.53 9.16 -20.73
C ARG A 29 -22.35 10.58 -20.18
N THR A 30 -21.13 11.10 -20.29
CA THR A 30 -20.80 12.48 -19.94
C THR A 30 -20.04 13.12 -21.11
N PRO A 31 -19.88 14.45 -21.16
CA PRO A 31 -19.04 15.11 -22.16
C PRO A 31 -17.57 14.62 -22.17
N LYS A 32 -17.10 14.07 -21.05
CA LYS A 32 -15.76 13.50 -20.88
C LYS A 32 -15.68 12.00 -21.18
N GLY A 33 -16.77 11.37 -21.64
CA GLY A 33 -16.85 9.95 -21.94
C GLY A 33 -17.85 9.18 -21.07
N VAL A 34 -17.69 7.87 -20.99
CA VAL A 34 -18.55 6.97 -20.21
C VAL A 34 -17.99 6.78 -18.82
N VAL A 35 -18.80 6.98 -17.78
CA VAL A 35 -18.42 6.83 -16.39
C VAL A 35 -19.41 5.94 -15.64
N PRO A 36 -18.97 5.16 -14.63
CA PRO A 36 -19.89 4.37 -13.82
C PRO A 36 -20.86 5.26 -13.00
N THR A 37 -22.10 4.80 -12.85
CA THR A 37 -23.06 5.36 -11.89
C THR A 37 -22.68 4.99 -10.45
N ALA A 38 -23.38 5.50 -9.44
CA ALA A 38 -23.19 5.07 -8.05
C ALA A 38 -23.46 3.55 -7.90
N ARG A 39 -24.58 3.06 -8.44
CA ARG A 39 -24.89 1.62 -8.46
C ARG A 39 -23.92 0.83 -9.34
N GLY A 40 -23.46 1.43 -10.44
CA GLY A 40 -22.47 0.82 -11.32
C GLY A 40 -21.13 0.61 -10.63
N ARG A 41 -20.67 1.49 -9.77
CA ARG A 41 -19.44 1.29 -8.98
C ARG A 41 -19.56 0.07 -8.07
N ILE A 42 -20.68 -0.04 -7.35
CA ILE A 42 -20.95 -1.20 -6.48
C ILE A 42 -20.99 -2.49 -7.32
N PHE A 43 -21.73 -2.49 -8.43
CA PHE A 43 -21.79 -3.66 -9.32
C PHE A 43 -20.42 -4.07 -9.84
N LEU A 44 -19.59 -3.12 -10.29
CA LEU A 44 -18.25 -3.39 -10.81
C LEU A 44 -17.31 -3.96 -9.73
N GLU A 45 -17.49 -3.56 -8.49
CA GLU A 45 -16.75 -4.12 -7.34
C GLU A 45 -17.11 -5.61 -7.13
N TYR A 46 -18.40 -5.95 -7.08
CA TYR A 46 -18.84 -7.34 -7.00
C TYR A 46 -18.45 -8.18 -8.22
N ALA A 47 -18.55 -7.59 -9.43
CA ALA A 47 -18.15 -8.28 -10.65
C ALA A 47 -16.66 -8.62 -10.67
N ARG A 48 -15.79 -7.75 -10.19
CA ARG A 48 -14.36 -8.03 -10.05
C ARG A 48 -14.09 -9.17 -9.08
N ASN A 49 -14.80 -9.20 -7.95
CA ASN A 49 -14.66 -10.28 -6.97
C ASN A 49 -15.06 -11.63 -7.54
N VAL A 50 -16.17 -11.69 -8.31
CA VAL A 50 -16.59 -12.91 -8.98
C VAL A 50 -15.57 -13.37 -10.03
N LEU A 51 -15.04 -12.44 -10.83
CA LEU A 51 -14.00 -12.76 -11.82
C LEU A 51 -12.73 -13.27 -11.16
N ALA A 52 -12.29 -12.66 -10.05
CA ALA A 52 -11.13 -13.11 -9.30
C ALA A 52 -11.31 -14.53 -8.74
N GLN A 53 -12.51 -14.86 -8.23
CA GLN A 53 -12.84 -16.22 -7.78
C GLN A 53 -12.86 -17.22 -8.94
N LEU A 54 -13.35 -16.81 -10.11
CA LEU A 54 -13.35 -17.65 -11.30
C LEU A 54 -11.90 -17.94 -11.76
N GLU A 55 -11.03 -16.93 -11.77
CA GLU A 55 -9.61 -17.09 -12.09
C GLU A 55 -8.91 -18.02 -11.10
N GLU A 56 -9.20 -17.91 -9.80
CA GLU A 56 -8.70 -18.82 -8.78
C GLU A 56 -9.17 -20.27 -9.04
N MET A 57 -10.44 -20.45 -9.38
CA MET A 57 -10.98 -21.75 -9.73
C MET A 57 -10.32 -22.32 -10.99
N GLU A 58 -10.16 -21.51 -12.04
CA GLU A 58 -9.49 -21.93 -13.27
C GLU A 58 -8.01 -22.29 -13.02
N ALA A 59 -7.32 -21.57 -12.11
CA ALA A 59 -5.94 -21.86 -11.75
C ALA A 59 -5.76 -23.22 -11.08
N LEU A 60 -6.80 -23.78 -10.45
CA LEU A 60 -6.77 -25.14 -9.89
C LEU A 60 -6.73 -26.22 -10.98
N TYR A 61 -7.26 -25.94 -12.16
CA TYR A 61 -7.37 -26.91 -13.27
C TYR A 61 -6.40 -26.64 -14.42
N LYS A 62 -5.91 -25.42 -14.54
CA LYS A 62 -4.85 -25.12 -15.53
C LYS A 62 -3.52 -25.61 -14.97
N PRO A 63 -2.77 -26.47 -15.68
CA PRO A 63 -1.41 -26.79 -15.27
C PRO A 63 -0.65 -25.48 -15.20
N ALA A 64 -0.04 -25.21 -14.05
CA ALA A 64 0.87 -24.07 -13.89
C ALA A 64 1.84 -24.12 -15.10
N LYS A 65 1.94 -23.04 -15.86
CA LYS A 65 2.93 -22.96 -16.94
C LYS A 65 4.27 -23.38 -16.33
N ALA A 66 4.80 -24.51 -16.80
CA ALA A 66 5.97 -25.14 -16.20
C ALA A 66 7.09 -24.10 -16.08
N GLY A 67 7.40 -23.67 -14.85
CA GLY A 67 8.51 -22.77 -14.53
C GLY A 67 8.18 -21.30 -14.30
N GLY A 68 6.96 -20.81 -14.55
CA GLY A 68 6.59 -19.40 -14.31
C GLY A 68 6.44 -19.08 -12.82
N VAL A 69 6.95 -17.93 -12.39
CA VAL A 69 6.72 -17.37 -11.05
C VAL A 69 5.83 -16.15 -11.18
N GLU A 70 4.65 -16.21 -10.60
CA GLU A 70 3.75 -15.06 -10.48
C GLU A 70 3.64 -14.67 -9.02
N PHE A 71 3.91 -13.41 -8.72
CA PHE A 71 3.82 -12.86 -7.38
C PHE A 71 3.33 -11.41 -7.42
N ALA A 72 2.30 -11.10 -6.63
CA ALA A 72 1.72 -9.76 -6.56
C ALA A 72 1.55 -9.36 -5.08
N LEU A 73 2.20 -8.28 -4.67
CA LEU A 73 2.16 -7.74 -3.31
C LEU A 73 1.79 -6.27 -3.33
N SER A 74 0.74 -5.90 -2.59
CA SER A 74 0.44 -4.53 -2.21
C SER A 74 0.89 -4.28 -0.77
N MET A 75 1.60 -3.18 -0.51
CA MET A 75 2.23 -2.94 0.79
C MET A 75 2.29 -1.46 1.14
N PRO A 76 2.40 -1.10 2.44
CA PRO A 76 2.71 0.27 2.84
C PRO A 76 4.15 0.63 2.43
N ARG A 77 4.42 1.91 2.34
CA ARG A 77 5.77 2.41 2.09
C ARG A 77 6.71 2.00 3.23
N ALA A 78 7.57 1.02 2.98
CA ALA A 78 8.49 0.49 3.98
C ALA A 78 9.79 -0.02 3.34
N SER A 79 10.93 0.56 3.75
CA SER A 79 12.23 0.19 3.20
C SER A 79 12.60 -1.25 3.49
N TYR A 80 12.26 -1.79 4.65
CA TYR A 80 12.56 -3.18 5.00
C TYR A 80 11.77 -4.18 4.15
N ILE A 81 10.50 -3.87 3.79
CA ILE A 81 9.69 -4.74 2.92
C ILE A 81 10.25 -4.71 1.49
N SER A 82 10.53 -3.51 0.95
CA SER A 82 11.16 -3.36 -0.37
C SER A 82 12.51 -4.07 -0.44
N TYR A 83 13.29 -4.01 0.64
CA TYR A 83 14.57 -4.72 0.73
C TYR A 83 14.36 -6.24 0.78
N ALA A 84 13.42 -6.73 1.60
CA ALA A 84 13.07 -8.15 1.64
C ALA A 84 12.59 -8.65 0.27
N PHE A 85 11.78 -7.85 -0.44
CA PHE A 85 11.36 -8.17 -1.80
C PHE A 85 12.55 -8.23 -2.77
N SER A 86 13.52 -7.33 -2.66
CA SER A 86 14.73 -7.38 -3.50
C SER A 86 15.57 -8.63 -3.24
N LEU A 87 15.66 -9.08 -1.98
CA LEU A 87 16.32 -10.35 -1.64
C LEU A 87 15.54 -11.56 -2.16
N PHE A 88 14.22 -11.52 -2.12
CA PHE A 88 13.36 -12.54 -2.72
C PHE A 88 13.59 -12.65 -4.23
N VAL A 89 13.59 -11.52 -4.95
CA VAL A 89 13.92 -11.50 -6.40
C VAL A 89 15.29 -12.09 -6.67
N LYS A 90 16.29 -11.72 -5.87
CA LYS A 90 17.65 -12.27 -5.97
C LYS A 90 17.69 -13.79 -5.74
N ARG A 91 16.90 -14.30 -4.77
CA ARG A 91 16.83 -15.72 -4.43
C ARG A 91 16.14 -16.55 -5.50
N ILE A 92 15.07 -16.04 -6.10
CA ILE A 92 14.37 -16.73 -7.20
C ILE A 92 15.30 -16.86 -8.40
N GLY A 93 16.15 -15.85 -8.63
CA GLY A 93 16.98 -15.76 -9.82
C GLY A 93 16.16 -15.51 -11.08
N ARG A 94 16.82 -15.55 -12.23
CA ARG A 94 16.15 -15.37 -13.52
C ARG A 94 15.44 -16.66 -13.91
N LYS A 95 14.10 -16.60 -13.98
CA LYS A 95 13.23 -17.69 -14.45
C LYS A 95 12.42 -17.24 -15.65
N GLU A 96 12.19 -18.16 -16.59
CA GLU A 96 11.30 -17.90 -17.70
C GLU A 96 9.85 -17.75 -17.22
N GLY A 97 9.14 -16.75 -17.77
CA GLY A 97 7.75 -16.48 -17.38
C GLY A 97 7.59 -15.86 -15.98
N MET A 98 8.62 -15.22 -15.42
CA MET A 98 8.54 -14.54 -14.13
C MET A 98 7.83 -13.19 -14.28
N ASN A 99 6.71 -13.03 -13.57
CA ASN A 99 5.96 -11.78 -13.45
C ASN A 99 5.80 -11.42 -11.97
N LEU A 100 6.36 -10.29 -11.57
CA LEU A 100 6.31 -9.80 -10.20
C LEU A 100 5.71 -8.40 -10.17
N TRP A 101 4.68 -8.20 -9.37
CA TRP A 101 4.03 -6.91 -9.16
C TRP A 101 4.23 -6.48 -7.71
N LEU A 102 4.82 -5.32 -7.53
CA LEU A 102 4.98 -4.68 -6.22
C LEU A 102 4.34 -3.30 -6.26
N ARG A 103 3.33 -3.09 -5.43
CA ARG A 103 2.66 -1.81 -5.26
C ARG A 103 2.96 -1.25 -3.88
N GLU A 104 3.57 -0.08 -3.83
CA GLU A 104 3.67 0.71 -2.61
C GLU A 104 2.51 1.70 -2.54
N THR A 105 1.82 1.76 -1.41
CA THR A 105 0.65 2.60 -1.21
C THR A 105 0.56 3.09 0.25
N ASN A 106 -0.59 3.61 0.66
CA ASN A 106 -0.84 3.95 2.07
C ASN A 106 -1.05 2.69 2.93
N SER A 107 -1.22 2.90 4.24
CA SER A 107 -1.25 1.81 5.22
C SER A 107 -2.48 0.91 5.15
N ALA A 108 -3.60 1.36 4.59
CA ALA A 108 -4.89 0.66 4.59
C ALA A 108 -5.30 0.11 3.21
N GLU A 109 -4.80 0.69 2.12
CA GLU A 109 -5.20 0.32 0.75
C GLU A 109 -4.89 -1.14 0.40
N PRO A 110 -3.79 -1.78 0.90
CA PRO A 110 -3.51 -3.18 0.59
C PRO A 110 -4.64 -4.15 0.97
N LEU A 111 -5.42 -3.85 2.01
CA LEU A 111 -6.58 -4.67 2.35
C LEU A 111 -7.64 -4.64 1.24
N ARG A 112 -7.91 -3.46 0.69
CA ARG A 112 -8.85 -3.27 -0.43
C ARG A 112 -8.34 -3.89 -1.73
N ASP A 113 -7.03 -3.82 -1.98
CA ASP A 113 -6.41 -4.41 -3.17
C ASP A 113 -6.58 -5.93 -3.17
N VAL A 114 -6.45 -6.58 -1.99
CA VAL A 114 -6.67 -8.02 -1.84
C VAL A 114 -8.17 -8.35 -1.89
N ASP A 115 -9.02 -7.54 -1.28
CA ASP A 115 -10.47 -7.72 -1.32
C ASP A 115 -11.03 -7.64 -2.75
N ARG A 116 -10.50 -6.72 -3.57
CA ARG A 116 -10.86 -6.60 -4.98
C ARG A 116 -10.25 -7.69 -5.88
N GLY A 117 -9.36 -8.54 -5.35
CA GLY A 117 -8.64 -9.54 -6.13
C GLY A 117 -7.55 -8.95 -7.06
N GLU A 118 -7.21 -7.68 -6.92
CA GLU A 118 -6.16 -7.03 -7.71
C GLU A 118 -4.77 -7.52 -7.30
N TYR A 119 -4.62 -7.89 -6.02
CA TYR A 119 -3.41 -8.46 -5.44
C TYR A 119 -3.73 -9.69 -4.62
N LYS A 120 -2.86 -10.70 -4.67
CA LYS A 120 -3.04 -11.95 -3.90
C LYS A 120 -2.58 -11.80 -2.45
N LEU A 121 -1.61 -10.93 -2.21
CA LEU A 121 -1.07 -10.61 -0.90
C LEU A 121 -1.10 -9.12 -0.66
N GLY A 122 -1.44 -8.73 0.56
CA GLY A 122 -1.36 -7.36 1.04
C GLY A 122 -0.65 -7.29 2.39
N ILE A 123 0.01 -6.20 2.66
CA ILE A 123 0.51 -5.87 4.00
C ILE A 123 -0.18 -4.58 4.41
N ILE A 124 -0.91 -4.60 5.53
CA ILE A 124 -1.51 -3.41 6.14
C ILE A 124 -0.70 -2.98 7.35
N ARG A 125 -0.72 -1.68 7.65
CA ARG A 125 -0.03 -1.10 8.80
C ARG A 125 -1.02 -0.37 9.68
N TYR A 126 -0.96 -0.62 10.99
CA TYR A 126 -1.79 0.09 11.96
C TYR A 126 -1.16 0.14 13.35
N LYS A 127 -1.61 1.09 14.16
CA LYS A 127 -1.27 1.14 15.59
C LYS A 127 -2.02 0.02 16.34
N PRO A 128 -1.46 -0.61 17.38
CA PRO A 128 -2.13 -1.68 18.14
C PRO A 128 -3.55 -1.33 18.60
N SER A 129 -3.82 -0.05 18.88
CA SER A 129 -5.17 0.45 19.22
C SER A 129 -6.22 0.27 18.13
N ALA A 130 -5.82 0.12 16.86
CA ALA A 130 -6.72 -0.08 15.72
C ALA A 130 -6.88 -1.55 15.31
N GLU A 131 -6.28 -2.50 16.05
CA GLU A 131 -6.31 -3.93 15.70
C GLU A 131 -7.72 -4.48 15.54
N ALA A 132 -8.61 -4.20 16.50
CA ALA A 132 -9.99 -4.68 16.45
C ALA A 132 -10.74 -4.18 15.19
N TYR A 133 -10.47 -2.94 14.76
CA TYR A 133 -11.05 -2.37 13.55
C TYR A 133 -10.58 -3.11 12.29
N TYR A 134 -9.27 -3.31 12.14
CA TYR A 134 -8.73 -3.98 10.94
C TYR A 134 -9.03 -5.47 10.92
N ALA A 135 -9.06 -6.14 12.08
CA ALA A 135 -9.47 -7.53 12.20
C ALA A 135 -10.93 -7.72 11.75
N LYS A 136 -11.83 -6.82 12.17
CA LYS A 136 -13.22 -6.82 11.73
C LYS A 136 -13.34 -6.61 10.22
N GLN A 137 -12.65 -5.61 9.68
CA GLN A 137 -12.65 -5.33 8.23
C GLN A 137 -12.14 -6.52 7.41
N ALA A 138 -11.04 -7.14 7.82
CA ALA A 138 -10.52 -8.33 7.16
C ALA A 138 -11.51 -9.49 7.21
N ALA A 139 -12.17 -9.72 8.36
CA ALA A 139 -13.17 -10.76 8.49
C ALA A 139 -14.41 -10.52 7.62
N GLU A 140 -14.89 -9.29 7.50
CA GLU A 140 -16.00 -8.89 6.63
C GLU A 140 -15.68 -9.14 5.14
N CYS A 141 -14.41 -9.00 4.76
CA CYS A 141 -13.90 -9.31 3.42
C CYS A 141 -13.53 -10.80 3.23
N GLY A 142 -13.68 -11.66 4.25
CA GLY A 142 -13.28 -13.07 4.19
C GLY A 142 -11.76 -13.29 4.08
N LEU A 143 -10.96 -12.32 4.53
CA LEU A 143 -9.51 -12.37 4.49
C LEU A 143 -8.92 -12.93 5.78
N LYS A 144 -7.79 -13.62 5.66
CA LYS A 144 -6.93 -14.01 6.78
C LYS A 144 -5.89 -12.93 7.05
N THR A 145 -5.48 -12.87 8.32
CA THR A 145 -4.46 -11.93 8.78
C THR A 145 -3.37 -12.66 9.56
N GLU A 146 -2.11 -12.29 9.35
CA GLU A 146 -0.95 -12.79 10.10
C GLU A 146 -0.02 -11.64 10.46
N LEU A 147 0.35 -11.54 11.74
CA LEU A 147 1.31 -10.55 12.19
C LEU A 147 2.69 -10.83 11.59
N LEU A 148 3.24 -9.86 10.86
CA LEU A 148 4.59 -9.94 10.30
C LEU A 148 5.62 -9.30 11.22
N LEU A 149 5.33 -8.09 11.72
CA LEU A 149 6.26 -7.32 12.52
C LEU A 149 5.51 -6.33 13.42
N GLU A 150 5.95 -6.24 14.68
CA GLU A 150 5.61 -5.14 15.57
C GLU A 150 6.89 -4.35 15.86
N TYR A 151 6.83 -3.03 15.76
CA TYR A 151 8.00 -2.17 15.91
C TYR A 151 7.61 -0.77 16.39
N ASP A 152 8.59 -0.07 16.93
CA ASP A 152 8.51 1.37 17.15
C ASP A 152 9.15 2.09 15.97
N GLU A 153 8.44 3.10 15.40
CA GLU A 153 9.02 3.96 14.36
C GLU A 153 10.28 4.65 14.85
N ARG A 154 11.14 4.98 13.91
CA ARG A 154 12.39 5.67 14.15
C ARG A 154 12.43 6.97 13.38
N LEU A 155 13.20 7.93 13.90
CA LEU A 155 13.52 9.16 13.21
C LEU A 155 14.61 8.88 12.16
N LEU A 156 14.29 9.10 10.89
CA LEU A 156 15.24 9.07 9.79
C LEU A 156 15.69 10.47 9.46
N MET A 157 17.00 10.69 9.36
CA MET A 157 17.59 12.00 9.09
C MET A 157 18.93 11.84 8.40
N SER A 158 19.46 12.95 7.85
CA SER A 158 20.83 13.01 7.34
C SER A 158 21.86 12.67 8.44
N GLN A 159 22.98 12.06 8.07
CA GLN A 159 24.12 11.92 9.00
C GLN A 159 24.69 13.28 9.44
N ALA A 160 24.43 14.34 8.67
CA ALA A 160 24.80 15.72 9.01
C ALA A 160 23.76 16.46 9.87
N HIS A 161 22.61 15.81 10.20
CA HIS A 161 21.59 16.43 11.04
C HIS A 161 22.13 16.71 12.46
N PRO A 162 21.80 17.85 13.08
CA PRO A 162 22.28 18.17 14.42
C PRO A 162 22.00 17.10 15.48
N LEU A 163 20.87 16.37 15.35
CA LEU A 163 20.52 15.28 16.25
C LEU A 163 21.10 13.90 15.85
N ALA A 164 21.86 13.81 14.76
CA ALA A 164 22.38 12.52 14.27
C ALA A 164 23.32 11.83 15.26
N LEU A 165 24.01 12.58 16.09
CA LEU A 165 24.91 12.06 17.14
C LEU A 165 24.28 12.05 18.54
N ALA A 166 23.04 12.51 18.69
CA ALA A 166 22.36 12.52 19.99
C ALA A 166 22.17 11.10 20.52
N GLY A 167 22.46 10.89 21.79
CA GLY A 167 22.25 9.60 22.48
C GLY A 167 20.79 9.36 22.86
N HIS A 168 20.02 10.44 23.02
CA HIS A 168 18.61 10.45 23.39
C HIS A 168 17.93 11.62 22.69
N ILE A 169 16.73 11.39 22.17
CA ILE A 169 15.92 12.41 21.49
C ILE A 169 14.53 12.36 22.08
N GLU A 170 14.01 13.50 22.50
CA GLU A 170 12.64 13.69 22.94
C GLU A 170 11.82 14.44 21.87
N PRO A 171 10.49 14.36 21.89
CA PRO A 171 9.64 15.08 20.94
C PRO A 171 9.90 16.60 20.90
N GLY A 172 10.26 17.19 22.05
CA GLY A 172 10.60 18.61 22.14
C GLY A 172 11.82 19.01 21.34
N ASP A 173 12.80 18.13 21.18
CA ASP A 173 14.02 18.37 20.42
C ASP A 173 13.76 18.51 18.92
N LEU A 174 12.61 18.01 18.44
CA LEU A 174 12.22 18.02 17.03
C LEU A 174 11.57 19.35 16.60
N LEU A 175 11.13 20.18 17.53
CA LEU A 175 10.40 21.42 17.24
C LEU A 175 11.13 22.40 16.31
N PRO A 176 12.47 22.55 16.36
CA PRO A 176 13.21 23.44 15.47
C PRO A 176 13.32 22.92 14.02
N TYR A 177 13.04 21.63 13.78
CA TYR A 177 13.31 20.95 12.53
C TYR A 177 12.06 20.77 11.69
N ILE A 178 12.23 20.38 10.43
CA ILE A 178 11.15 20.19 9.46
C ILE A 178 10.80 18.71 9.37
N GLU A 179 9.55 18.36 9.63
CA GLU A 179 9.06 17.00 9.42
C GLU A 179 8.72 16.76 7.94
N ILE A 180 9.28 15.73 7.33
CA ILE A 180 8.82 15.19 6.05
C ILE A 180 7.79 14.10 6.34
N THR A 181 6.61 14.18 5.74
CA THR A 181 5.54 13.21 5.94
C THR A 181 4.79 12.90 4.64
N HIS A 182 4.13 11.73 4.57
CA HIS A 182 3.30 11.39 3.43
C HIS A 182 1.93 12.06 3.51
N GLY A 183 1.53 12.75 2.44
CA GLY A 183 0.28 13.53 2.39
C GLY A 183 -0.98 12.69 2.21
N ASP A 184 -0.87 11.38 1.92
CA ASP A 184 -1.98 10.44 1.73
C ASP A 184 -2.20 9.49 2.93
N GLY A 185 -1.60 9.79 4.07
CA GLY A 185 -1.60 8.94 5.27
C GLY A 185 -2.91 8.87 6.05
N SER A 186 -3.93 9.69 5.73
CA SER A 186 -5.22 9.61 6.41
C SER A 186 -6.17 8.67 5.67
N ALA A 187 -6.68 7.66 6.38
CA ALA A 187 -7.69 6.71 5.90
C ALA A 187 -9.06 7.36 5.57
N SER A 188 -9.26 8.61 5.92
CA SER A 188 -10.41 9.43 5.54
C SER A 188 -9.99 10.32 4.38
N GLY A 189 -10.51 10.06 3.17
CA GLY A 189 -10.27 10.81 1.94
C GLY A 189 -10.67 12.29 1.95
N HIS A 190 -10.69 12.91 3.10
CA HIS A 190 -10.80 14.34 3.30
C HIS A 190 -9.41 14.92 3.53
N ARG A 191 -9.06 15.93 2.75
CA ARG A 191 -7.95 16.87 2.98
C ARG A 191 -8.16 17.67 4.28
N GLU A 192 -8.52 17.02 5.35
CA GLU A 192 -8.31 17.59 6.65
C GLU A 192 -6.84 17.37 6.96
N PHE A 193 -6.04 18.41 6.73
CA PHE A 193 -4.77 18.60 7.42
C PHE A 193 -5.12 18.68 8.92
N LYS A 194 -5.44 17.53 9.54
CA LYS A 194 -5.48 17.49 10.98
C LYS A 194 -4.07 17.83 11.41
N ALA A 195 -3.94 19.04 11.95
CA ALA A 195 -2.82 19.35 12.80
C ALA A 195 -2.66 18.15 13.74
N ALA A 196 -1.55 17.45 13.66
CA ALA A 196 -1.24 16.44 14.66
C ALA A 196 -1.37 17.11 16.02
N ASP A 197 -1.82 16.38 17.03
CA ASP A 197 -2.11 16.88 18.38
C ASP A 197 -0.89 17.54 19.08
N SER A 198 0.25 17.65 18.43
CA SER A 198 1.41 18.46 18.82
C SER A 198 2.25 18.76 17.58
N PRO A 199 2.64 20.04 17.35
CA PRO A 199 3.34 20.42 16.14
C PRO A 199 4.80 19.94 16.13
N PRO A 200 5.35 19.58 14.93
CA PRO A 200 6.39 20.44 14.39
C PRO A 200 5.73 21.61 13.66
N ALA A 201 6.28 22.81 13.85
CA ALA A 201 5.76 24.03 13.23
C ALA A 201 5.86 23.99 11.70
N ASN A 202 6.80 23.15 11.15
CA ASN A 202 7.11 23.09 9.73
C ASN A 202 7.01 21.65 9.22
N ARG A 203 6.31 21.46 8.06
CA ARG A 203 6.15 20.17 7.40
C ARG A 203 6.31 20.26 5.90
N ILE A 204 6.93 19.22 5.33
CA ILE A 204 6.95 18.95 3.89
C ILE A 204 6.10 17.72 3.64
N TYR A 205 5.03 17.87 2.85
CA TYR A 205 4.17 16.77 2.45
C TYR A 205 4.64 16.20 1.13
N ILE A 206 4.96 14.91 1.11
CA ILE A 206 5.33 14.17 -0.10
C ILE A 206 4.26 13.13 -0.43
N PHE A 207 4.07 12.84 -1.70
CA PHE A 207 3.11 11.84 -2.18
C PHE A 207 3.84 10.64 -2.79
N GLU A 208 5.01 10.89 -3.38
CA GLU A 208 5.84 9.88 -4.01
C GLU A 208 7.10 9.61 -3.19
N ARG A 209 7.48 8.33 -3.09
CA ARG A 209 8.64 7.94 -2.29
C ARG A 209 9.98 8.33 -2.93
N GLY A 210 10.01 8.55 -4.24
CA GLY A 210 11.25 8.80 -4.97
C GLY A 210 12.04 10.01 -4.48
N THR A 211 11.37 11.06 -3.98
CA THR A 211 12.01 12.29 -3.46
C THR A 211 12.43 12.19 -2.01
N GLN A 212 11.92 11.22 -1.25
CA GLN A 212 12.12 11.12 0.20
C GLN A 212 13.60 11.12 0.63
N MET A 213 14.39 10.24 0.01
CA MET A 213 15.78 10.04 0.41
C MET A 213 16.66 11.23 0.02
N GLY A 214 16.41 11.83 -1.15
CA GLY A 214 17.10 13.03 -1.61
C GLY A 214 16.81 14.23 -0.72
N LEU A 215 15.54 14.48 -0.36
CA LEU A 215 15.17 15.56 0.53
C LEU A 215 15.87 15.45 1.89
N LEU A 216 15.87 14.26 2.49
CA LEU A 216 16.54 14.02 3.78
C LEU A 216 18.06 14.17 3.69
N HIS A 217 18.67 13.74 2.59
CA HIS A 217 20.11 13.82 2.39
C HIS A 217 20.59 15.26 2.23
N GLU A 218 19.91 16.03 1.35
CA GLU A 218 20.31 17.39 0.99
C GLU A 218 19.93 18.45 2.05
N ASN A 219 18.94 18.16 2.91
CA ASN A 219 18.46 19.11 3.90
C ASN A 219 18.70 18.57 5.31
N SER A 220 19.81 19.00 5.91
CA SER A 220 20.27 18.51 7.21
C SER A 220 19.40 18.93 8.41
N ASP A 221 18.39 19.76 8.23
CA ASP A 221 17.41 20.19 9.22
C ASP A 221 16.05 19.50 9.08
N THR A 222 16.00 18.41 8.30
CA THR A 222 14.79 17.62 8.08
C THR A 222 14.87 16.25 8.71
N TYR A 223 13.71 15.73 9.14
CA TYR A 223 13.55 14.37 9.63
C TYR A 223 12.25 13.75 9.15
N MET A 224 12.14 12.43 9.28
CA MET A 224 10.93 11.68 8.94
C MET A 224 10.76 10.50 9.90
N TRP A 225 9.52 10.20 10.29
CA TRP A 225 9.18 8.95 10.98
C TRP A 225 9.11 7.78 9.99
N VAL A 226 9.82 6.72 10.29
CA VAL A 226 9.91 5.54 9.42
C VAL A 226 9.88 4.24 10.21
N SER A 227 9.43 3.15 9.57
CA SER A 227 9.73 1.81 10.05
C SER A 227 11.25 1.55 10.02
N PRO A 228 11.78 0.65 10.86
CA PRO A 228 13.22 0.33 10.87
C PRO A 228 13.76 0.08 9.47
N MET A 229 14.93 0.64 9.17
CA MET A 229 15.53 0.57 7.84
C MET A 229 16.73 -0.38 7.79
N PRO A 230 16.92 -1.12 6.69
CA PRO A 230 18.13 -1.92 6.52
C PRO A 230 19.38 -1.05 6.54
N PRO A 231 20.45 -1.44 7.29
CA PRO A 231 21.68 -0.64 7.38
C PRO A 231 22.35 -0.35 6.04
N SER A 232 22.17 -1.23 5.04
CA SER A 232 22.68 -1.04 3.68
C SER A 232 22.01 0.15 2.98
N VAL A 233 20.69 0.32 3.19
CA VAL A 233 19.91 1.43 2.61
C VAL A 233 20.32 2.74 3.28
N LEU A 234 20.47 2.76 4.61
CA LEU A 234 20.95 3.94 5.34
C LEU A 234 22.32 4.42 4.81
N ARG A 235 23.28 3.49 4.70
CA ARG A 235 24.63 3.82 4.17
C ARG A 235 24.59 4.33 2.74
N GLN A 236 23.78 3.71 1.88
CA GLN A 236 23.67 4.11 0.48
C GLN A 236 23.23 5.56 0.30
N HIS A 237 22.39 6.04 1.21
CA HIS A 237 21.81 7.39 1.13
C HIS A 237 22.43 8.41 2.10
N GLY A 238 23.47 8.05 2.85
CA GLY A 238 24.09 8.94 3.82
C GLY A 238 23.14 9.33 4.96
N LEU A 239 22.23 8.44 5.34
CA LEU A 239 21.23 8.65 6.37
C LEU A 239 21.52 7.87 7.64
N THR A 240 20.92 8.27 8.73
CA THR A 240 20.91 7.56 10.01
C THR A 240 19.52 7.49 10.59
N GLU A 241 19.27 6.46 11.41
CA GLU A 241 18.02 6.35 12.15
C GLU A 241 18.29 6.46 13.66
N LYS A 242 17.38 7.10 14.39
CA LYS A 242 17.45 7.28 15.83
C LYS A 242 16.11 6.91 16.50
N PRO A 243 16.15 6.30 17.69
CA PRO A 243 14.95 6.18 18.51
C PRO A 243 14.55 7.56 19.04
N CYS A 244 13.25 7.76 19.25
CA CYS A 244 12.73 8.89 20.01
C CYS A 244 11.97 8.37 21.22
N ALA A 245 11.99 9.09 22.33
CA ALA A 245 11.35 8.70 23.59
C ALA A 245 9.81 8.81 23.56
N ASP A 246 9.23 9.15 22.42
CA ASP A 246 7.77 9.19 22.23
C ASP A 246 7.21 7.76 22.10
N GLY A 247 6.57 7.26 23.15
CA GLY A 247 5.92 5.94 23.15
C GLY A 247 4.69 5.78 22.26
N ASN A 248 4.36 6.76 21.43
CA ASN A 248 3.13 6.78 20.60
C ASN A 248 3.34 6.30 19.17
N HIS A 249 4.52 5.82 18.81
CA HIS A 249 4.90 5.42 17.45
C HIS A 249 5.02 3.91 17.25
N ARG A 250 4.31 3.10 18.07
CA ARG A 250 4.25 1.64 17.89
C ARG A 250 3.27 1.26 16.79
N TYR A 251 3.73 0.42 15.87
CA TYR A 251 2.98 -0.07 14.73
C TYR A 251 3.10 -1.58 14.55
N ARG A 252 2.10 -2.14 13.87
CA ARG A 252 2.06 -3.52 13.41
C ARG A 252 1.93 -3.54 11.90
N ASP A 253 2.77 -4.32 11.24
CA ASP A 253 2.60 -4.72 9.85
C ASP A 253 2.04 -6.13 9.83
N VAL A 254 0.89 -6.28 9.16
CA VAL A 254 0.09 -7.50 9.15
C VAL A 254 -0.17 -7.92 7.72
N LEU A 255 0.18 -9.16 7.40
CA LEU A 255 -0.12 -9.79 6.12
C LEU A 255 -1.63 -10.04 6.02
N VAL A 256 -2.22 -9.75 4.86
CA VAL A 256 -3.61 -10.04 4.53
C VAL A 256 -3.67 -10.82 3.23
N TYR A 257 -4.51 -11.87 3.18
CA TYR A 257 -4.67 -12.73 2.02
C TYR A 257 -6.01 -13.49 2.07
N ARG A 258 -6.47 -13.99 0.92
CA ARG A 258 -7.71 -14.78 0.84
C ARG A 258 -7.56 -16.15 1.48
N ASN A 259 -8.67 -16.64 2.06
CA ASN A 259 -8.72 -18.01 2.59
C ASN A 259 -8.50 -19.01 1.43
N GLY A 260 -7.56 -19.92 1.58
CA GLY A 260 -7.19 -20.90 0.52
C GLY A 260 -5.95 -20.53 -0.28
N TYR A 261 -5.39 -19.32 -0.13
CA TYR A 261 -4.09 -18.99 -0.69
C TYR A 261 -3.00 -19.90 -0.09
N LYS A 262 -2.25 -20.58 -0.95
CA LYS A 262 -1.11 -21.42 -0.54
C LYS A 262 0.16 -20.59 -0.70
N MET A 263 0.80 -20.31 0.42
CA MET A 263 2.13 -19.69 0.46
C MET A 263 3.22 -20.67 0.05
#